data_697e6ca1ebfb7bec080b364922ea0eb2
#
_entry.id   697e6ca1ebfb7bec080b364922ea0eb2
#
_cell.length_a   1.000
_cell.length_b   1.000
_cell.length_c   1.000
_cell.angle_alpha   90.00
_cell.angle_beta   90.00
_cell.angle_gamma   90.00
#
_symmetry.space_group_name_H-M   'P 1'
#
loop_
_entity.id
_entity.type
_entity.pdbx_description
1 polymer ?
#
loop_
_entity_poly.entity_id
_entity_poly.type
_entity_poly.pdbx_seq_one_letter_code
_entity_poly.pdbx_strand_id
1 'polypeptide(L)'
;MDLATQPVTEKNRDAYYWRLLATAASFALFGLGGLCLRLAIFPLLNCLPGDARTHRLRARQTVSRCFWIFLRFMARTGVLTYTIEGAEKLGRPGQMIIANHPSLIDVVFLIGLVRHANCVVKQSLWENPFTRGPLGCTEYISNDGS
;
A
#
# COMPACT_ATOMS: atom_id res chain seq x y z
N MET A 1 14.25 -45.40 -4.65
CA MET A 1 14.98 -44.15 -4.60
C MET A 1 14.25 -43.26 -3.59
N ASP A 2 14.64 -43.47 -2.29
CA ASP A 2 13.95 -42.88 -1.14
C ASP A 2 14.23 -41.39 -1.10
N LEU A 3 13.20 -40.60 -1.32
CA LEU A 3 13.20 -39.18 -0.96
C LEU A 3 13.13 -39.13 0.58
N ALA A 4 14.30 -39.17 1.22
CA ALA A 4 14.45 -39.00 2.65
C ALA A 4 13.81 -37.67 3.06
N THR A 5 12.73 -37.78 3.79
CA THR A 5 12.06 -36.66 4.48
C THR A 5 13.08 -36.06 5.44
N GLN A 6 13.70 -34.97 5.06
CA GLN A 6 14.61 -34.20 5.92
C GLN A 6 13.85 -33.77 7.17
N PRO A 7 14.32 -34.04 8.38
CA PRO A 7 13.65 -33.58 9.58
C PRO A 7 13.64 -32.03 9.57
N VAL A 8 12.45 -31.46 9.69
CA VAL A 8 12.27 -30.02 9.86
C VAL A 8 12.96 -29.62 11.14
N THR A 9 14.15 -29.04 11.04
CA THR A 9 14.93 -28.59 12.18
C THR A 9 14.14 -27.48 12.95
N GLU A 10 14.28 -27.46 14.26
CA GLU A 10 13.64 -26.49 15.16
C GLU A 10 13.77 -25.03 14.68
N LYS A 11 14.94 -24.68 14.17
CA LYS A 11 15.25 -23.39 13.52
C LYS A 11 14.34 -23.06 12.33
N ASN A 12 13.87 -24.06 11.59
CA ASN A 12 12.92 -23.88 10.47
C ASN A 12 11.49 -23.62 10.97
N ARG A 13 11.12 -24.18 12.12
CA ARG A 13 9.80 -23.95 12.74
C ARG A 13 9.68 -22.53 13.30
N ASP A 14 10.71 -22.04 13.97
CA ASP A 14 10.73 -20.67 14.52
C ASP A 14 10.68 -19.63 13.40
N ALA A 15 11.43 -19.85 12.31
CA ALA A 15 11.34 -19.00 11.12
C ALA A 15 9.95 -19.04 10.47
N TYR A 16 9.26 -20.18 10.47
CA TYR A 16 7.91 -20.31 9.95
C TYR A 16 6.91 -19.51 10.81
N TYR A 17 6.92 -19.69 12.13
CA TYR A 17 6.01 -18.96 13.03
C TYR A 17 6.28 -17.47 13.02
N TRP A 18 7.53 -17.05 12.96
CA TRP A 18 7.88 -15.64 12.80
C TRP A 18 7.29 -15.04 11.52
N ARG A 19 7.46 -15.72 10.40
CA ARG A 19 6.92 -15.27 9.11
C ARG A 19 5.39 -15.23 9.12
N LEU A 20 4.74 -16.20 9.74
CA LEU A 20 3.29 -16.23 9.89
C LEU A 20 2.80 -15.04 10.71
N LEU A 21 3.41 -14.79 11.87
CA LEU A 21 3.08 -13.65 12.73
C LEU A 21 3.35 -12.32 12.03
N ALA A 22 4.49 -12.19 11.37
CA ALA A 22 4.84 -10.97 10.65
C ALA A 22 3.89 -10.70 9.47
N THR A 23 3.43 -11.75 8.78
CA THR A 23 2.42 -11.64 7.73
C THR A 23 1.07 -11.22 8.30
N ALA A 24 0.61 -11.87 9.37
CA ALA A 24 -0.64 -11.50 10.06
C ALA A 24 -0.59 -10.05 10.58
N ALA A 25 0.52 -9.65 11.18
CA ALA A 25 0.75 -8.28 11.62
C ALA A 25 0.73 -7.28 10.46
N SER A 26 1.26 -7.67 9.29
CA SER A 26 1.22 -6.83 8.08
C SER A 26 -0.22 -6.61 7.60
N PHE A 27 -1.06 -7.63 7.56
CA PHE A 27 -2.48 -7.48 7.22
C PHE A 27 -3.23 -6.63 8.25
N ALA A 28 -2.99 -6.85 9.54
CA ALA A 28 -3.58 -6.06 10.62
C ALA A 28 -3.15 -4.58 10.50
N LEU A 29 -1.86 -4.32 10.27
CA LEU A 29 -1.33 -2.96 10.09
C LEU A 29 -1.95 -2.27 8.87
N PHE A 30 -2.11 -2.98 7.76
CA PHE A 30 -2.74 -2.46 6.55
C PHE A 30 -4.20 -2.07 6.79
N GLY A 31 -4.99 -2.98 7.39
CA GLY A 31 -6.40 -2.73 7.70
C GLY A 31 -6.61 -1.62 8.74
N LEU A 32 -5.88 -1.68 9.86
CA LEU A 32 -5.94 -0.66 10.91
C LEU A 32 -5.40 0.69 10.42
N GLY A 33 -4.34 0.68 9.60
CA GLY A 33 -3.79 1.86 8.95
C GLY A 33 -4.81 2.55 8.05
N GLY A 34 -5.53 1.79 7.22
CA GLY A 34 -6.61 2.30 6.38
C GLY A 34 -7.76 2.89 7.20
N LEU A 35 -8.13 2.23 8.30
CA LEU A 35 -9.16 2.71 9.22
C LEU A 35 -8.72 4.00 9.94
N CYS A 36 -7.49 4.06 10.40
CA CYS A 36 -6.89 5.25 11.03
C CYS A 36 -6.84 6.43 10.05
N LEU A 37 -6.43 6.20 8.80
CA LEU A 37 -6.48 7.20 7.74
C LEU A 37 -7.89 7.76 7.58
N ARG A 38 -8.90 6.88 7.52
CA ARG A 38 -10.31 7.27 7.33
C ARG A 38 -10.88 8.06 8.50
N LEU A 39 -10.68 7.59 9.73
CA LEU A 39 -11.36 8.10 10.93
C LEU A 39 -10.64 9.28 11.59
N ALA A 40 -9.31 9.34 11.49
CA ALA A 40 -8.51 10.34 12.18
C ALA A 40 -7.77 11.27 11.21
N ILE A 41 -6.96 10.72 10.33
CA ILE A 41 -6.01 11.51 9.55
C ILE A 41 -6.71 12.38 8.51
N PHE A 42 -7.64 11.84 7.73
CA PHE A 42 -8.34 12.63 6.71
C PHE A 42 -9.28 13.70 7.28
N PRO A 43 -10.08 13.44 8.34
CA PRO A 43 -10.82 14.52 9.00
C PRO A 43 -9.90 15.63 9.51
N LEU A 44 -8.76 15.28 10.11
CA LEU A 44 -7.78 16.26 10.58
C LEU A 44 -7.17 17.06 9.41
N LEU A 45 -6.83 16.41 8.30
CA LEU A 45 -6.32 17.11 7.11
C LEU A 45 -7.35 18.06 6.51
N ASN A 46 -8.65 17.74 6.58
CA ASN A 46 -9.72 18.59 6.09
C ASN A 46 -9.96 19.82 6.99
N CYS A 47 -9.58 19.75 8.27
CA CYS A 47 -9.63 20.91 9.18
C CYS A 47 -8.49 21.92 8.92
N LEU A 48 -7.43 21.54 8.18
CA LEU A 48 -6.34 22.44 7.87
C LEU A 48 -6.76 23.45 6.79
N PRO A 49 -6.29 24.71 6.84
CA PRO A 49 -6.58 25.69 5.80
C PRO A 49 -6.02 25.25 4.43
N GLY A 50 -6.80 25.50 3.38
CA GLY A 50 -6.41 25.19 2.00
C GLY A 50 -7.62 25.06 1.07
N ASP A 51 -7.35 25.12 -0.21
CA ASP A 51 -8.32 24.83 -1.26
C ASP A 51 -8.47 23.32 -1.53
N ALA A 52 -9.47 22.93 -2.30
CA ALA A 52 -9.75 21.56 -2.63
C ALA A 52 -8.53 20.83 -3.27
N ARG A 53 -7.74 21.55 -4.06
CA ARG A 53 -6.52 21.02 -4.68
C ARG A 53 -5.46 20.70 -3.62
N THR A 54 -5.26 21.57 -2.66
CA THR A 54 -4.31 21.39 -1.57
C THR A 54 -4.70 20.20 -0.69
N HIS A 55 -5.99 20.05 -0.37
CA HIS A 55 -6.50 18.91 0.40
C HIS A 55 -6.24 17.59 -0.33
N ARG A 56 -6.52 17.50 -1.63
CA ARG A 56 -6.22 16.31 -2.44
C ARG A 56 -4.74 15.97 -2.46
N LEU A 57 -3.88 16.95 -2.67
CA LEU A 57 -2.44 16.71 -2.70
C LEU A 57 -1.91 16.24 -1.35
N ARG A 58 -2.39 16.80 -0.25
CA ARG A 58 -2.06 16.34 1.11
C ARG A 58 -2.54 14.91 1.33
N ALA A 59 -3.77 14.58 0.93
CA ALA A 59 -4.30 13.22 1.04
C ALA A 59 -3.46 12.21 0.26
N ARG A 60 -3.15 12.49 -1.01
CA ARG A 60 -2.29 11.63 -1.84
C ARG A 60 -0.89 11.45 -1.25
N GLN A 61 -0.27 12.53 -0.78
CA GLN A 61 1.04 12.48 -0.13
C GLN A 61 1.01 11.65 1.16
N THR A 62 -0.07 11.75 1.93
CA THR A 62 -0.25 10.99 3.16
C THR A 62 -0.38 9.50 2.86
N VAL A 63 -1.21 9.12 1.89
CA VAL A 63 -1.34 7.71 1.45
C VAL A 63 0.00 7.17 0.95
N SER A 64 0.72 7.93 0.11
CA SER A 64 2.04 7.55 -0.39
C SER A 64 3.03 7.29 0.76
N ARG A 65 3.07 8.18 1.76
CA ARG A 65 3.93 8.00 2.94
C ARG A 65 3.55 6.78 3.78
N CYS A 66 2.25 6.56 4.00
CA CYS A 66 1.77 5.39 4.75
C CYS A 66 2.14 4.09 4.03
N PHE A 67 1.97 4.03 2.71
CA PHE A 67 2.36 2.88 1.92
C PHE A 67 3.86 2.64 1.94
N TRP A 68 4.67 3.69 1.85
CA TRP A 68 6.12 3.58 1.97
C TRP A 68 6.57 3.08 3.34
N ILE A 69 5.96 3.55 4.42
CA ILE A 69 6.21 3.08 5.79
C ILE A 69 5.82 1.60 5.91
N PHE A 70 4.68 1.21 5.35
CA PHE A 70 4.21 -0.17 5.33
C PHE A 70 5.17 -1.11 4.59
N LEU A 71 5.66 -0.73 3.41
CA LEU A 71 6.65 -1.50 2.66
C LEU A 71 7.96 -1.66 3.44
N ARG A 72 8.41 -0.61 4.10
CA ARG A 72 9.59 -0.66 4.98
C ARG A 72 9.39 -1.59 6.18
N PHE A 73 8.21 -1.60 6.76
CA PHE A 73 7.85 -2.53 7.82
C PHE A 73 7.93 -3.98 7.33
N MET A 74 7.29 -4.31 6.21
CA MET A 74 7.33 -5.65 5.63
C MET A 74 8.75 -6.09 5.27
N ALA A 75 9.58 -5.20 4.76
CA ALA A 75 10.97 -5.51 4.45
C ALA A 75 11.80 -5.77 5.71
N ARG A 76 11.63 -4.96 6.76
CA ARG A 76 12.35 -5.13 8.03
C ARG A 76 11.97 -6.40 8.78
N THR A 77 10.71 -6.83 8.66
CA THR A 77 10.22 -8.07 9.28
C THR A 77 10.55 -9.32 8.46
N GLY A 78 11.14 -9.15 7.27
CA GLY A 78 11.53 -10.26 6.40
C GLY A 78 10.35 -10.91 5.64
N VAL A 79 9.16 -10.27 5.66
CA VAL A 79 7.99 -10.71 4.90
C VAL A 79 8.17 -10.44 3.42
N LEU A 80 8.87 -9.35 3.09
CA LEU A 80 9.06 -8.88 1.73
C LEU A 80 10.53 -8.58 1.46
N THR A 81 11.02 -9.05 0.31
CA THR A 81 12.32 -8.65 -0.25
C THR A 81 12.06 -8.04 -1.62
N TYR A 82 12.64 -6.88 -1.89
CA TYR A 82 12.46 -6.19 -3.15
C TYR A 82 13.71 -5.42 -3.58
N THR A 83 13.83 -5.20 -4.87
CA THR A 83 14.79 -4.28 -5.48
C THR A 83 14.03 -3.26 -6.30
N ILE A 84 14.42 -2.00 -6.22
CA ILE A 84 13.81 -0.91 -6.99
C ILE A 84 14.88 -0.33 -7.89
N GLU A 85 14.63 -0.38 -9.19
CA GLU A 85 15.48 0.20 -10.21
C GLU A 85 14.72 1.30 -10.95
N GLY A 86 15.40 2.40 -11.28
CA GLY A 86 14.80 3.47 -12.08
C GLY A 86 13.76 4.34 -11.34
N ALA A 87 13.72 4.31 -10.00
CA ALA A 87 12.78 5.10 -9.22
C ALA A 87 12.89 6.61 -9.50
N GLU A 88 14.06 7.10 -9.87
CA GLU A 88 14.34 8.49 -10.23
C GLU A 88 13.62 8.95 -11.51
N LYS A 89 13.12 8.01 -12.30
CA LYS A 89 12.37 8.28 -13.54
C LYS A 89 10.88 8.51 -13.28
N LEU A 90 10.40 8.18 -12.05
CA LEU A 90 9.00 8.25 -11.67
C LEU A 90 8.63 9.62 -11.08
N GLY A 91 7.35 9.98 -11.19
CA GLY A 91 6.76 11.12 -10.49
C GLY A 91 6.99 12.48 -11.16
N ARG A 92 7.33 12.51 -12.44
CA ARG A 92 7.39 13.75 -13.22
C ARG A 92 5.98 14.29 -13.49
N PRO A 93 5.76 15.60 -13.44
CA PRO A 93 4.47 16.19 -13.81
C PRO A 93 4.03 15.77 -15.22
N GLY A 94 2.77 15.39 -15.39
CA GLY A 94 2.22 14.96 -16.68
C GLY A 94 2.62 13.55 -17.12
N GLN A 95 3.37 12.81 -16.30
CA GLN A 95 3.77 11.44 -16.61
C GLN A 95 2.59 10.48 -16.44
N MET A 96 2.32 9.67 -17.46
CA MET A 96 1.44 8.51 -17.39
C MET A 96 2.28 7.26 -17.11
N ILE A 97 1.91 6.52 -16.07
CA ILE A 97 2.59 5.28 -15.68
C ILE A 97 1.65 4.12 -15.95
N ILE A 98 2.08 3.21 -16.82
CA ILE A 98 1.38 1.96 -17.12
C ILE A 98 2.24 0.83 -16.58
N ALA A 99 1.67 -0.01 -15.74
CA ALA A 99 2.36 -1.12 -15.11
C ALA A 99 1.54 -2.41 -15.21
N ASN A 100 2.20 -3.50 -15.51
CA ASN A 100 1.63 -4.83 -15.31
C ASN A 100 1.79 -5.18 -13.81
N HIS A 101 0.68 -5.12 -13.06
CA HIS A 101 0.69 -5.39 -11.63
C HIS A 101 -0.22 -6.58 -11.28
N PRO A 102 0.32 -7.79 -11.18
CA PRO A 102 -0.46 -8.98 -10.88
C PRO A 102 -0.97 -9.01 -9.43
N SER A 103 -0.40 -8.19 -8.54
CA SER A 103 -0.74 -8.20 -7.12
C SER A 103 -1.06 -6.80 -6.58
N LEU A 104 -1.79 -6.77 -5.45
CA LEU A 104 -2.09 -5.52 -4.75
C LEU A 104 -0.81 -4.85 -4.21
N ILE A 105 0.20 -5.62 -3.84
CA ILE A 105 1.46 -5.07 -3.29
C ILE A 105 2.21 -4.22 -4.33
N ASP A 106 2.10 -4.55 -5.62
CA ASP A 106 2.70 -3.77 -6.69
C ASP A 106 2.08 -2.37 -6.77
N VAL A 107 0.76 -2.27 -6.58
CA VAL A 107 0.05 -0.98 -6.49
C VAL A 107 0.53 -0.18 -5.29
N VAL A 108 0.75 -0.84 -4.15
CA VAL A 108 1.28 -0.19 -2.94
C VAL A 108 2.68 0.38 -3.20
N PHE A 109 3.53 -0.34 -3.96
CA PHE A 109 4.83 0.17 -4.39
C PHE A 109 4.70 1.41 -5.29
N LEU A 110 3.87 1.35 -6.32
CA LEU A 110 3.70 2.46 -7.26
C LEU A 110 3.21 3.73 -6.55
N ILE A 111 2.18 3.62 -5.71
CA ILE A 111 1.66 4.76 -4.94
C ILE A 111 2.67 5.21 -3.89
N GLY A 112 3.41 4.30 -3.26
CA GLY A 112 4.45 4.64 -2.30
C GLY A 112 5.61 5.41 -2.92
N LEU A 113 5.97 5.13 -4.16
CA LEU A 113 7.05 5.79 -4.89
C LEU A 113 6.61 7.14 -5.49
N VAL A 114 5.35 7.27 -5.92
CA VAL A 114 4.84 8.46 -6.61
C VAL A 114 3.91 9.25 -5.69
N ARG A 115 4.45 10.30 -5.05
CA ARG A 115 3.78 11.07 -3.98
C ARG A 115 2.44 11.69 -4.35
N HIS A 116 2.23 12.01 -5.61
CA HIS A 116 1.03 12.71 -6.11
C HIS A 116 0.33 11.93 -7.21
N ALA A 117 0.53 10.60 -7.23
CA ALA A 117 -0.11 9.77 -8.22
C ALA A 117 -1.64 9.93 -8.19
N ASN A 118 -2.24 10.04 -9.36
CA ASN A 118 -3.64 9.71 -9.55
C ASN A 118 -3.72 8.28 -10.08
N CYS A 119 -4.67 7.50 -9.60
CA CYS A 119 -4.81 6.09 -9.96
C CYS A 119 -6.20 5.81 -10.49
N VAL A 120 -6.26 4.93 -11.48
CA VAL A 120 -7.50 4.29 -11.88
C VAL A 120 -7.67 3.03 -11.02
N VAL A 121 -8.75 2.94 -10.29
CA VAL A 121 -9.02 1.85 -9.34
C VAL A 121 -10.34 1.17 -9.64
N LYS A 122 -10.37 -0.14 -9.42
CA LYS A 122 -11.56 -0.96 -9.63
C LYS A 122 -12.71 -0.49 -8.73
N GLN A 123 -13.93 -0.47 -9.28
CA GLN A 123 -15.16 -0.06 -8.57
C GLN A 123 -15.34 -0.79 -7.23
N SER A 124 -15.05 -2.08 -7.15
CA SER A 124 -15.20 -2.87 -5.91
C SER A 124 -14.37 -2.34 -4.72
N LEU A 125 -13.30 -1.58 -4.96
CA LEU A 125 -12.51 -0.94 -3.90
C LEU A 125 -13.20 0.29 -3.31
N TRP A 126 -14.11 0.92 -4.05
CA TRP A 126 -14.93 2.03 -3.57
C TRP A 126 -16.04 1.57 -2.62
N GLU A 127 -16.44 0.32 -2.71
CA GLU A 127 -17.46 -0.30 -1.84
C GLU A 127 -16.86 -0.84 -0.56
N ASN A 128 -15.56 -1.11 -0.54
CA ASN A 128 -14.86 -1.64 0.62
C ASN A 128 -14.72 -0.58 1.72
N PRO A 129 -15.19 -0.84 2.96
CA PRO A 129 -15.19 0.13 4.06
C PRO A 129 -13.79 0.60 4.47
N PHE A 130 -12.75 -0.21 4.25
CA PHE A 130 -11.35 0.12 4.58
C PHE A 130 -10.69 1.04 3.56
N THR A 131 -11.07 0.93 2.28
CA THR A 131 -10.46 1.68 1.18
C THR A 131 -11.27 2.88 0.71
N ARG A 132 -12.59 2.87 0.92
CA ARG A 132 -13.49 3.95 0.50
C ARG A 132 -13.08 5.33 1.03
N GLY A 133 -12.66 5.43 2.29
CA GLY A 133 -12.21 6.70 2.88
C GLY A 133 -10.98 7.28 2.16
N PRO A 134 -9.86 6.57 2.11
CA PRO A 134 -8.69 6.96 1.34
C PRO A 134 -8.99 7.29 -0.12
N LEU A 135 -9.78 6.47 -0.81
CA LEU A 135 -10.11 6.68 -2.23
C LEU A 135 -10.90 7.97 -2.44
N GLY A 136 -11.91 8.25 -1.61
CA GLY A 136 -12.71 9.48 -1.68
C GLY A 136 -11.88 10.75 -1.46
N CYS A 137 -10.96 10.73 -0.49
CA CYS A 137 -10.12 11.90 -0.18
C CYS A 137 -9.01 12.13 -1.22
N THR A 138 -8.57 11.08 -1.92
CA THR A 138 -7.54 11.19 -2.97
C THR A 138 -8.14 11.48 -4.34
N GLU A 139 -9.45 11.33 -4.50
CA GLU A 139 -10.17 11.45 -5.78
C GLU A 139 -9.54 10.60 -6.88
N TYR A 140 -9.27 9.34 -6.58
CA TYR A 140 -8.84 8.38 -7.60
C TYR A 140 -9.99 8.09 -8.56
N ILE A 141 -9.64 7.74 -9.79
CA ILE A 141 -10.62 7.49 -10.85
C ILE A 141 -11.20 6.10 -10.68
N SER A 142 -12.53 6.00 -10.62
CA SER A 142 -13.20 4.70 -10.61
C SER A 142 -13.22 4.10 -12.01
N ASN A 143 -12.87 2.81 -12.12
CA ASN A 143 -13.12 2.01 -13.30
C ASN A 143 -14.33 1.12 -13.04
N ASP A 144 -15.46 1.50 -13.57
CA ASP A 144 -16.75 0.78 -13.50
C ASP A 144 -16.90 -0.28 -14.60
N GLY A 145 -15.92 -0.39 -15.50
CA GLY A 145 -15.91 -1.40 -16.56
C GLY A 145 -16.79 -1.06 -17.76
N SER A 146 -17.29 0.19 -17.86
CA SER A 146 -18.02 0.69 -19.04
C SER A 146 -17.10 1.24 -20.12
#